data_ad4d6e7d6cf67800cfc5f6aa94436eff
#
_entry.id   ad4d6e7d6cf67800cfc5f6aa94436eff
#
_cell.length_a   1.000
_cell.length_b   1.000
_cell.length_c   1.000
_cell.angle_alpha   90.00
_cell.angle_beta   90.00
_cell.angle_gamma   90.00
#
_symmetry.space_group_name_H-M   'P 1'
#
loop_
_entity.id
_entity.type
_entity.pdbx_description
1 polymer ?
#
loop_
_entity_poly.entity_id
_entity_poly.type
_entity_poly.pdbx_seq_one_letter_code
_entity_poly.pdbx_strand_id
1 'polypeptide(L)'
;MNFKSFKNFKNFKPPINYGPTKSVALFTNARDEKNIKEWASHHLLMGFDKIIIFDHKSILPLKNVFSNFDNRVTIIDAKHYEKNVKITLMNIASNIAKFLKVDWFIYLDADEFFILSNQFIDIKHFLNRYNNAHSLGVNWVLFGSN
;
A
#
# COMPACT_ATOMS: atom_id res chain seq x y z
N MET A 1 26.07 29.06 -9.16
CA MET A 1 25.28 28.39 -8.10
C MET A 1 26.23 27.79 -7.09
N ASN A 2 26.22 28.30 -5.85
CA ASN A 2 27.17 27.94 -4.80
C ASN A 2 26.70 26.66 -4.04
N PHE A 3 27.40 25.56 -4.24
CA PHE A 3 27.26 24.33 -3.45
C PHE A 3 27.96 24.47 -2.07
N LYS A 4 27.45 25.31 -1.18
CA LYS A 4 27.88 25.38 0.21
C LYS A 4 26.70 25.21 1.13
N SER A 5 26.25 23.98 1.36
CA SER A 5 25.38 23.62 2.52
C SER A 5 25.18 22.12 2.72
N PHE A 6 26.24 21.33 2.72
CA PHE A 6 26.18 19.94 3.19
C PHE A 6 27.24 19.68 4.26
N LYS A 7 27.25 20.49 5.31
CA LYS A 7 28.15 20.29 6.48
C LYS A 7 27.37 20.13 7.76
N ASN A 8 26.44 19.18 7.86
CA ASN A 8 25.90 18.76 9.16
C ASN A 8 25.35 17.31 9.13
N PHE A 9 26.14 16.36 8.61
CA PHE A 9 25.83 14.92 8.75
C PHE A 9 26.57 14.29 9.96
N LYS A 10 26.72 15.00 11.06
CA LYS A 10 27.41 14.46 12.25
C LYS A 10 26.58 13.45 13.06
N ASN A 11 25.32 13.18 12.72
CA ASN A 11 24.44 12.25 13.44
C ASN A 11 23.80 11.21 12.52
N PHE A 12 24.51 10.78 11.47
CA PHE A 12 24.03 9.67 10.65
C PHE A 12 24.17 8.39 11.49
N LYS A 13 23.08 7.97 12.13
CA LYS A 13 23.02 6.61 12.68
C LYS A 13 23.10 5.64 11.52
N PRO A 14 23.94 4.59 11.61
CA PRO A 14 23.97 3.57 10.57
C PRO A 14 22.54 3.04 10.37
N PRO A 15 22.15 2.71 9.14
CA PRO A 15 20.82 2.20 8.88
C PRO A 15 20.57 0.95 9.73
N ILE A 16 19.43 0.92 10.41
CA ILE A 16 19.04 -0.23 11.21
C ILE A 16 18.69 -1.35 10.24
N ASN A 17 19.31 -2.50 10.40
CA ASN A 17 18.92 -3.70 9.65
C ASN A 17 17.69 -4.31 10.35
N TYR A 18 16.53 -4.20 9.72
CA TYR A 18 15.26 -4.74 10.24
C TYR A 18 15.10 -6.25 10.03
N GLY A 19 16.08 -6.89 9.38
CA GLY A 19 15.97 -8.29 8.99
C GLY A 19 15.04 -8.53 7.79
N PRO A 20 14.71 -9.79 7.46
CA PRO A 20 13.87 -10.09 6.31
C PRO A 20 12.43 -9.63 6.52
N THR A 21 11.84 -9.06 5.46
CA THR A 21 10.42 -8.67 5.43
C THR A 21 9.52 -9.88 5.64
N LYS A 22 8.65 -9.83 6.65
CA LYS A 22 7.73 -10.92 6.99
C LYS A 22 6.30 -10.61 6.59
N SER A 23 5.90 -9.35 6.63
CA SER A 23 4.52 -8.94 6.41
C SER A 23 4.42 -7.61 5.66
N VAL A 24 3.53 -7.59 4.67
CA VAL A 24 3.27 -6.42 3.83
C VAL A 24 1.77 -6.19 3.70
N ALA A 25 1.32 -4.98 3.96
CA ALA A 25 -0.08 -4.60 3.81
C ALA A 25 -0.29 -3.59 2.68
N LEU A 26 -1.43 -3.70 2.01
CA LEU A 26 -1.88 -2.77 0.98
C LEU A 26 -3.18 -2.12 1.43
N PHE A 27 -3.26 -0.81 1.26
CA PHE A 27 -4.47 -0.03 1.57
C PHE A 27 -4.95 0.71 0.34
N THR A 28 -6.26 0.86 0.24
CA THR A 28 -6.92 1.70 -0.76
C THR A 28 -8.25 2.22 -0.24
N ASN A 29 -8.78 3.25 -0.88
CA ASN A 29 -10.19 3.59 -0.79
C ASN A 29 -10.83 3.37 -2.15
N ALA A 30 -12.07 2.88 -2.14
CA ALA A 30 -12.81 2.62 -3.35
C ALA A 30 -14.25 3.13 -3.24
N ARG A 31 -14.81 3.51 -4.40
CA ARG A 31 -16.20 3.89 -4.56
C ARG A 31 -16.66 3.46 -5.95
N ASP A 32 -17.53 2.46 -6.01
CA ASP A 32 -18.11 1.93 -7.26
C ASP A 32 -17.05 1.43 -8.29
N GLU A 33 -15.88 0.98 -7.80
CA GLU A 33 -14.81 0.48 -8.65
C GLU A 33 -15.15 -0.88 -9.25
N LYS A 34 -15.30 -0.91 -10.58
CA LYS A 34 -15.75 -2.11 -11.31
C LYS A 34 -14.77 -3.28 -11.19
N ASN A 35 -13.48 -3.01 -11.22
CA ASN A 35 -12.42 -4.03 -11.26
C ASN A 35 -11.77 -4.28 -9.89
N ILE A 36 -12.42 -3.87 -8.80
CA ILE A 36 -11.82 -3.94 -7.46
C ILE A 36 -11.43 -5.37 -7.03
N LYS A 37 -12.17 -6.40 -7.47
CA LYS A 37 -11.80 -7.80 -7.21
C LYS A 37 -10.56 -8.23 -7.98
N GLU A 38 -10.44 -7.82 -9.24
CA GLU A 38 -9.26 -8.08 -10.07
C GLU A 38 -8.04 -7.38 -9.47
N TRP A 39 -8.20 -6.13 -9.07
CA TRP A 39 -7.17 -5.36 -8.37
C TRP A 39 -6.71 -6.07 -7.10
N ALA A 40 -7.64 -6.52 -6.25
CA ALA A 40 -7.29 -7.25 -5.03
C ALA A 40 -6.60 -8.60 -5.33
N SER A 41 -7.11 -9.36 -6.31
CA SER A 41 -6.51 -10.64 -6.72
C SER A 41 -5.08 -10.47 -7.23
N HIS A 42 -4.84 -9.45 -8.06
CA HIS A 42 -3.51 -9.13 -8.56
C HIS A 42 -2.51 -8.90 -7.41
N HIS A 43 -2.88 -8.07 -6.44
CA HIS A 43 -1.99 -7.75 -5.34
C HIS A 43 -1.78 -8.92 -4.37
N LEU A 44 -2.80 -9.79 -4.19
CA LEU A 44 -2.62 -11.03 -3.45
C LEU A 44 -1.61 -11.97 -4.14
N LEU A 45 -1.64 -12.04 -5.48
CA LEU A 45 -0.65 -12.78 -6.26
C LEU A 45 0.75 -12.17 -6.18
N MET A 46 0.86 -10.85 -6.04
CA MET A 46 2.14 -10.17 -5.78
C MET A 46 2.71 -10.44 -4.39
N GLY A 47 1.98 -11.14 -3.51
CA GLY A 47 2.47 -11.56 -2.19
C GLY A 47 2.15 -10.59 -1.05
N PHE A 48 1.19 -9.68 -1.22
CA PHE A 48 0.67 -8.90 -0.10
C PHE A 48 -0.09 -9.81 0.87
N ASP A 49 0.22 -9.69 2.17
CA ASP A 49 -0.39 -10.53 3.22
C ASP A 49 -1.75 -10.02 3.66
N LYS A 50 -1.98 -8.73 3.53
CA LYS A 50 -3.25 -8.08 3.89
C LYS A 50 -3.58 -6.98 2.91
N ILE A 51 -4.85 -6.93 2.51
CA ILE A 51 -5.41 -5.84 1.71
C ILE A 51 -6.58 -5.26 2.49
N ILE A 52 -6.52 -3.98 2.78
CA ILE A 52 -7.57 -3.25 3.47
C ILE A 52 -8.19 -2.22 2.52
N ILE A 53 -9.47 -2.37 2.25
CA ILE A 53 -10.22 -1.51 1.35
C ILE A 53 -11.23 -0.70 2.17
N PHE A 54 -11.09 0.62 2.13
CA PHE A 54 -12.07 1.54 2.71
C PHE A 54 -13.19 1.77 1.69
N ASP A 55 -14.39 1.28 2.00
CA ASP A 55 -15.60 1.49 1.18
C ASP A 55 -16.17 2.89 1.45
N HIS A 56 -15.91 3.82 0.53
CA HIS A 56 -16.37 5.19 0.66
C HIS A 56 -17.62 5.44 -0.18
N LYS A 57 -18.79 5.03 0.34
CA LYS A 57 -20.10 5.29 -0.26
C LYS A 57 -20.35 4.58 -1.60
N SER A 58 -19.90 3.34 -1.76
CA SER A 58 -20.28 2.52 -2.90
C SER A 58 -21.79 2.25 -2.89
N ILE A 59 -22.43 2.29 -4.07
CA ILE A 59 -23.85 1.97 -4.25
C ILE A 59 -24.11 0.53 -3.82
N LEU A 60 -23.30 -0.41 -4.31
CA LEU A 60 -23.28 -1.77 -3.79
C LEU A 60 -22.16 -1.89 -2.76
N PRO A 61 -22.50 -2.08 -1.47
CA PRO A 61 -21.49 -2.17 -0.42
C PRO A 61 -20.42 -3.22 -0.74
N LEU A 62 -19.16 -2.82 -0.69
CA LEU A 62 -18.03 -3.70 -1.02
C LEU A 62 -17.97 -4.94 -0.13
N LYS A 63 -18.48 -4.87 1.10
CA LYS A 63 -18.63 -6.04 1.97
C LYS A 63 -19.47 -7.16 1.32
N ASN A 64 -20.50 -6.81 0.55
CA ASN A 64 -21.31 -7.77 -0.20
C ASN A 64 -20.55 -8.30 -1.43
N VAL A 65 -19.82 -7.42 -2.12
CA VAL A 65 -19.00 -7.79 -3.28
C VAL A 65 -17.92 -8.79 -2.89
N PHE A 66 -17.33 -8.66 -1.71
CA PHE A 66 -16.25 -9.51 -1.20
C PHE A 66 -16.72 -10.63 -0.25
N SER A 67 -18.03 -10.95 -0.17
CA SER A 67 -18.61 -11.87 0.83
C SER A 67 -18.00 -13.27 0.87
N ASN A 68 -17.49 -13.78 -0.25
CA ASN A 68 -16.84 -15.10 -0.33
C ASN A 68 -15.45 -14.97 -1.00
N PHE A 69 -14.76 -13.89 -0.71
CA PHE A 69 -13.44 -13.65 -1.25
C PHE A 69 -12.34 -14.12 -0.28
N ASP A 70 -11.09 -13.93 -0.64
CA ASP A 70 -9.93 -14.28 0.18
C ASP A 70 -9.95 -13.55 1.53
N ASN A 71 -9.72 -14.27 2.62
CA ASN A 71 -9.76 -13.76 3.99
C ASN A 71 -8.64 -12.75 4.32
N ARG A 72 -7.65 -12.61 3.44
CA ARG A 72 -6.62 -11.58 3.53
C ARG A 72 -7.15 -10.19 3.13
N VAL A 73 -8.34 -10.12 2.52
CA VAL A 73 -8.99 -8.87 2.15
C VAL A 73 -10.00 -8.47 3.22
N THR A 74 -9.87 -7.27 3.74
CA THR A 74 -10.76 -6.69 4.75
C THR A 74 -11.41 -5.44 4.22
N ILE A 75 -12.75 -5.35 4.33
CA ILE A 75 -13.51 -4.16 3.92
C ILE A 75 -13.89 -3.37 5.18
N ILE A 76 -13.59 -2.09 5.17
CA ILE A 76 -13.92 -1.14 6.25
C ILE A 76 -14.89 -0.10 5.69
N ASP A 77 -16.05 0.04 6.33
CA ASP A 77 -17.03 1.09 5.98
C ASP A 77 -16.46 2.47 6.35
N ALA A 78 -16.30 3.33 5.34
CA ALA A 78 -15.75 4.67 5.44
C ALA A 78 -16.75 5.75 5.01
N LYS A 79 -18.05 5.42 4.92
CA LYS A 79 -19.10 6.31 4.38
C LYS A 79 -19.30 7.61 5.16
N HIS A 80 -18.88 7.64 6.43
CA HIS A 80 -19.08 8.78 7.31
C HIS A 80 -18.01 9.88 7.16
N TYR A 81 -16.93 9.63 6.41
CA TYR A 81 -15.93 10.65 6.14
C TYR A 81 -16.38 11.57 4.99
N GLU A 82 -16.39 12.89 5.24
CA GLU A 82 -16.92 13.88 4.30
C GLU A 82 -15.85 14.82 3.74
N LYS A 83 -14.82 15.13 4.53
CA LYS A 83 -13.80 16.12 4.18
C LYS A 83 -12.41 15.46 4.16
N ASN A 84 -11.59 15.87 3.17
CA ASN A 84 -10.22 15.39 3.03
C ASN A 84 -10.11 13.86 3.13
N VAL A 85 -11.09 13.16 2.53
CA VAL A 85 -11.31 11.71 2.72
C VAL A 85 -10.04 10.91 2.51
N LYS A 86 -9.35 11.11 1.38
CA LYS A 86 -8.12 10.35 1.06
C LYS A 86 -7.05 10.53 2.14
N ILE A 87 -6.75 11.76 2.55
CA ILE A 87 -5.75 12.05 3.59
C ILE A 87 -6.15 11.44 4.93
N THR A 88 -7.43 11.55 5.30
CA THR A 88 -7.96 10.95 6.53
C THR A 88 -7.78 9.44 6.51
N LEU A 89 -8.15 8.78 5.42
CA LEU A 89 -8.04 7.33 5.30
C LEU A 89 -6.57 6.86 5.23
N MET A 90 -5.67 7.62 4.62
CA MET A 90 -4.23 7.35 4.66
C MET A 90 -3.68 7.40 6.09
N ASN A 91 -4.11 8.35 6.91
CA ASN A 91 -3.72 8.42 8.32
C ASN A 91 -4.27 7.23 9.13
N ILE A 92 -5.51 6.83 8.87
CA ILE A 92 -6.12 5.64 9.47
C ILE A 92 -5.35 4.38 9.05
N ALA A 93 -5.03 4.25 7.77
CA ALA A 93 -4.22 3.14 7.24
C ALA A 93 -2.87 3.02 7.97
N SER A 94 -2.17 4.15 8.16
CA SER A 94 -0.91 4.17 8.94
C SER A 94 -1.10 3.66 10.37
N ASN A 95 -2.19 4.04 11.05
CA ASN A 95 -2.48 3.58 12.39
C ASN A 95 -2.84 2.07 12.42
N ILE A 96 -3.61 1.60 11.43
CA ILE A 96 -3.92 0.17 11.29
C ILE A 96 -2.64 -0.63 11.02
N ALA A 97 -1.77 -0.16 10.13
CA ALA A 97 -0.50 -0.82 9.83
C ALA A 97 0.38 -0.97 11.09
N LYS A 98 0.47 0.08 11.91
CA LYS A 98 1.17 0.06 13.21
C LYS A 98 0.53 -0.94 14.18
N PHE A 99 -0.81 -0.95 14.29
CA PHE A 99 -1.54 -1.88 15.15
C PHE A 99 -1.34 -3.33 14.74
N LEU A 100 -1.37 -3.61 13.43
CA LEU A 100 -1.12 -4.94 12.85
C LEU A 100 0.36 -5.33 12.89
N LYS A 101 1.26 -4.40 13.22
CA LYS A 101 2.73 -4.59 13.25
C LYS A 101 3.27 -5.14 11.92
N VAL A 102 2.73 -4.67 10.79
CA VAL A 102 3.29 -5.03 9.49
C VAL A 102 4.62 -4.34 9.26
N ASP A 103 5.55 -5.01 8.59
CA ASP A 103 6.88 -4.47 8.32
C ASP A 103 6.85 -3.35 7.29
N TRP A 104 5.98 -3.52 6.27
CA TRP A 104 5.79 -2.55 5.20
C TRP A 104 4.33 -2.36 4.88
N PHE A 105 3.98 -1.15 4.50
CA PHE A 105 2.67 -0.89 3.91
C PHE A 105 2.74 0.15 2.80
N ILE A 106 1.79 0.08 1.88
CA ILE A 106 1.59 1.05 0.82
C ILE A 106 0.11 1.41 0.72
N TYR A 107 -0.18 2.63 0.29
CA TYR A 107 -1.52 3.09 -0.04
C TYR A 107 -1.56 3.42 -1.53
N LEU A 108 -2.38 2.72 -2.30
CA LEU A 108 -2.59 2.90 -3.74
C LEU A 108 -4.01 3.35 -4.02
N ASP A 109 -4.23 3.99 -5.15
CA ASP A 109 -5.58 4.17 -5.68
C ASP A 109 -6.11 2.83 -6.21
N ALA A 110 -7.43 2.64 -6.23
CA ALA A 110 -8.04 1.36 -6.56
C ALA A 110 -7.94 0.96 -8.05
N ASP A 111 -7.36 1.83 -8.86
CA ASP A 111 -7.02 1.62 -10.27
C ASP A 111 -5.50 1.56 -10.52
N GLU A 112 -4.69 1.67 -9.48
CA GLU A 112 -3.23 1.55 -9.57
C GLU A 112 -2.78 0.12 -9.27
N PHE A 113 -1.98 -0.46 -10.18
CA PHE A 113 -1.45 -1.81 -10.04
C PHE A 113 0.04 -1.77 -9.73
N PHE A 114 0.43 -2.37 -8.60
CA PHE A 114 1.85 -2.57 -8.29
C PHE A 114 2.43 -3.67 -9.18
N ILE A 115 3.49 -3.37 -9.91
CA ILE A 115 4.11 -4.31 -10.84
C ILE A 115 5.57 -4.52 -10.42
N LEU A 116 5.97 -5.76 -10.29
CA LEU A 116 7.35 -6.17 -10.05
C LEU A 116 8.04 -6.54 -11.35
N SER A 117 9.32 -6.22 -11.48
CA SER A 117 10.12 -6.75 -12.56
C SER A 117 10.33 -8.27 -12.40
N ASN A 118 10.56 -8.98 -13.50
CA ASN A 118 10.67 -10.45 -13.56
C ASN A 118 11.79 -11.05 -12.68
N GLN A 119 12.70 -10.23 -12.17
CA GLN A 119 13.75 -10.68 -11.25
C GLN A 119 13.26 -10.94 -9.82
N PHE A 120 12.03 -10.54 -9.48
CA PHE A 120 11.45 -10.71 -8.16
C PHE A 120 10.32 -11.74 -8.20
N ILE A 121 10.31 -12.63 -7.21
CA ILE A 121 9.27 -13.65 -7.07
C ILE A 121 7.99 -13.01 -6.54
N ASP A 122 8.12 -12.14 -5.53
CA ASP A 122 7.02 -11.44 -4.85
C ASP A 122 7.49 -10.11 -4.25
N ILE A 123 6.57 -9.40 -3.63
CA ILE A 123 6.84 -8.11 -2.99
C ILE A 123 7.84 -8.23 -1.84
N LYS A 124 7.86 -9.34 -1.10
CA LYS A 124 8.79 -9.55 0.02
C LYS A 124 10.21 -9.76 -0.48
N HIS A 125 10.36 -10.53 -1.57
CA HIS A 125 11.67 -10.70 -2.22
C HIS A 125 12.22 -9.35 -2.71
N PHE A 126 11.38 -8.49 -3.25
CA PHE A 126 11.74 -7.12 -3.63
C PHE A 126 12.17 -6.31 -2.40
N LEU A 127 11.33 -6.25 -1.35
CA LEU A 127 11.57 -5.44 -0.16
C LEU A 127 12.79 -5.88 0.65
N ASN A 128 13.14 -7.17 0.61
CA ASN A 128 14.33 -7.69 1.28
C ASN A 128 15.65 -7.08 0.78
N ARG A 129 15.67 -6.46 -0.40
CA ARG A 129 16.83 -5.68 -0.87
C ARG A 129 16.99 -4.35 -0.14
N TYR A 130 15.96 -3.91 0.58
CA TYR A 130 15.87 -2.59 1.20
C TYR A 130 15.68 -2.67 2.73
N ASN A 131 16.20 -3.73 3.36
CA ASN A 131 16.06 -3.96 4.81
C ASN A 131 16.55 -2.81 5.70
N ASN A 132 17.32 -1.88 5.14
CA ASN A 132 17.84 -0.71 5.85
C ASN A 132 17.07 0.58 5.52
N ALA A 133 16.04 0.50 4.68
CA ALA A 133 15.25 1.65 4.27
C ALA A 133 14.04 1.83 5.20
N HIS A 134 13.70 3.09 5.49
CA HIS A 134 12.49 3.45 6.23
C HIS A 134 11.30 3.72 5.28
N SER A 135 11.59 4.08 4.04
CA SER A 135 10.62 4.32 2.97
C SER A 135 11.25 4.11 1.61
N LEU A 136 10.43 3.73 0.64
CA LEU A 136 10.82 3.55 -0.76
C LEU A 136 9.91 4.38 -1.64
N GLY A 137 10.52 5.11 -2.59
CA GLY A 137 9.78 5.72 -3.70
C GLY A 137 9.57 4.68 -4.81
N VAL A 138 8.35 4.62 -5.33
CA VAL A 138 7.99 3.75 -6.46
C VAL A 138 7.72 4.63 -7.68
N ASN A 139 8.27 4.26 -8.82
CA ASN A 139 8.01 4.97 -10.07
C ASN A 139 6.58 4.73 -10.53
N TRP A 140 5.93 5.81 -10.96
CA TRP A 140 4.61 5.76 -11.53
C TRP A 140 4.71 5.67 -13.06
N VAL A 141 4.01 4.70 -13.64
CA VAL A 141 3.93 4.52 -15.09
C VAL A 141 2.47 4.70 -15.50
N LEU A 142 2.22 5.65 -16.40
CA LEU A 142 0.88 5.89 -16.93
C LEU A 142 0.73 5.14 -18.25
N PHE A 143 -0.36 4.39 -18.37
CA PHE A 143 -0.78 3.77 -19.63
C PHE A 143 -1.96 4.57 -20.17
N GLY A 144 -1.80 5.10 -21.39
CA GLY A 144 -2.88 5.74 -22.13
C GLY A 144 -3.60 4.74 -23.02
N SER A 145 -4.88 4.96 -23.29
CA SER A 145 -5.58 4.30 -24.40
C SER A 145 -5.16 5.00 -25.71
N ASN A 146 -4.59 4.27 -26.65
CA ASN A 146 -4.42 4.74 -28.03
C ASN A 146 -5.77 4.68 -28.76
#